data_1c34c892b2d51dac06f87eca795d7974
#
_entry.id   1c34c892b2d51dac06f87eca795d7974
#
_cell.length_a   1.000
_cell.length_b   1.000
_cell.length_c   1.000
_cell.angle_alpha   90.00
_cell.angle_beta   90.00
_cell.angle_gamma   90.00
#
_symmetry.space_group_name_H-M   'P 1'
#
loop_
_entity.id
_entity.type
_entity.pdbx_description
1 polymer ?
#
loop_
_entity_poly.entity_id
_entity_poly.type
_entity_poly.pdbx_seq_one_letter_code
_entity_poly.pdbx_strand_id
1 'polypeptide(L)'
;DVAKIISENKPHSQIINQILKRPFTPELEIDNDNNSPKTTEQRVGLYSIIDFCLFYTLKYGIVRSDAMKICKDLFSEVSEDELEFSVNNFYDRFIPSQFKRTIIPDSPKIFSFDLSPRGCLRIPSDVKNPF
;
A
#
# COMPACT_ATOMS: atom_id res chain seq x y z
N ASP A 1 -4.27 12.44 -3.35
CA ASP A 1 -4.34 13.85 -2.95
C ASP A 1 -3.76 14.79 -4.02
N VAL A 2 -2.56 14.55 -4.58
CA VAL A 2 -1.99 15.40 -5.65
C VAL A 2 -2.92 15.50 -6.86
N ALA A 3 -3.49 14.37 -7.31
CA ALA A 3 -4.43 14.37 -8.44
C ALA A 3 -5.73 15.14 -8.12
N LYS A 4 -6.20 15.12 -6.87
CA LYS A 4 -7.34 15.95 -6.43
C LYS A 4 -7.00 17.44 -6.52
N ILE A 5 -5.84 17.85 -6.01
CA ILE A 5 -5.37 19.24 -6.09
C ILE A 5 -5.22 19.69 -7.54
N ILE A 6 -4.68 18.82 -8.40
CA ILE A 6 -4.54 19.13 -9.84
C ILE A 6 -5.91 19.24 -10.51
N SER A 7 -6.93 18.51 -10.04
CA SER A 7 -8.28 18.55 -10.62
C SER A 7 -9.05 19.83 -10.31
N GLU A 8 -8.67 20.57 -9.25
CA GLU A 8 -9.49 21.65 -8.70
C GLU A 8 -9.61 22.92 -9.58
N ASN A 9 -8.84 23.12 -10.65
CA ASN A 9 -8.98 24.34 -11.48
C ASN A 9 -8.42 24.21 -12.90
N LYS A 10 -8.58 23.07 -13.57
CA LYS A 10 -7.98 22.87 -14.92
C LYS A 10 -8.98 22.26 -15.91
N PRO A 11 -8.79 22.48 -17.23
CA PRO A 11 -9.70 22.00 -18.28
C PRO A 11 -9.89 20.47 -18.30
N HIS A 12 -9.05 19.70 -17.57
CA HIS A 12 -9.12 18.24 -17.51
C HIS A 12 -9.71 17.71 -16.20
N SER A 13 -10.28 18.56 -15.33
CA SER A 13 -10.82 18.17 -14.02
C SER A 13 -11.87 17.06 -14.11
N GLN A 14 -12.73 17.08 -15.14
CA GLN A 14 -13.74 16.03 -15.32
C GLN A 14 -13.12 14.65 -15.57
N ILE A 15 -12.09 14.59 -16.42
CA ILE A 15 -11.38 13.34 -16.74
C ILE A 15 -10.65 12.81 -15.50
N ILE A 16 -9.92 13.68 -14.80
CA ILE A 16 -9.21 13.30 -13.58
C ILE A 16 -10.19 12.79 -12.52
N ASN A 17 -11.30 13.47 -12.31
CA ASN A 17 -12.33 13.04 -11.36
C ASN A 17 -13.00 11.71 -11.74
N GLN A 18 -13.18 11.43 -13.02
CA GLN A 18 -13.66 10.13 -13.50
C GLN A 18 -12.63 9.02 -13.21
N ILE A 19 -11.35 9.28 -13.43
CA ILE A 19 -10.26 8.32 -13.11
C ILE A 19 -10.22 8.05 -11.60
N LEU A 20 -10.29 9.09 -10.77
CA LEU A 20 -10.25 8.97 -9.30
C LEU A 20 -11.44 8.21 -8.71
N LYS A 21 -12.57 8.16 -9.42
CA LYS A 21 -13.77 7.41 -8.98
C LYS A 21 -13.73 5.92 -9.33
N ARG A 22 -12.81 5.49 -10.20
CA ARG A 22 -12.71 4.09 -10.59
C ARG A 22 -12.00 3.30 -9.50
N PRO A 23 -12.58 2.17 -9.05
CA PRO A 23 -11.87 1.29 -8.12
C PRO A 23 -10.66 0.68 -8.81
N PHE A 24 -9.56 0.55 -8.08
CA PHE A 24 -8.39 -0.18 -8.58
C PHE A 24 -8.68 -1.68 -8.51
N THR A 25 -8.59 -2.35 -9.65
CA THR A 25 -8.75 -3.81 -9.78
C THR A 25 -7.49 -4.40 -10.38
N PRO A 26 -7.09 -5.62 -9.98
CA PRO A 26 -5.98 -6.33 -10.61
C PRO A 26 -6.32 -6.65 -12.07
N GLU A 27 -5.45 -6.29 -13.02
CA GLU A 27 -5.68 -6.46 -14.46
C GLU A 27 -5.71 -7.94 -14.93
N LEU A 28 -5.21 -8.88 -14.13
CA LEU A 28 -4.99 -10.27 -14.52
C LEU A 28 -5.93 -11.27 -13.85
N GLU A 29 -7.04 -10.83 -13.27
CA GLU A 29 -8.05 -11.79 -12.79
C GLU A 29 -9.00 -12.19 -13.89
N ILE A 30 -8.91 -13.45 -14.27
CA ILE A 30 -9.95 -14.11 -15.05
C ILE A 30 -11.08 -14.47 -14.08
N ASP A 31 -12.20 -13.80 -14.21
CA ASP A 31 -13.42 -14.11 -13.45
C ASP A 31 -13.96 -15.47 -13.97
N ASN A 32 -13.72 -16.52 -13.22
CA ASN A 32 -14.27 -17.85 -13.53
C ASN A 32 -15.73 -17.99 -13.08
N ASP A 33 -16.21 -17.11 -12.22
CA ASP A 33 -17.57 -17.10 -11.71
C ASP A 33 -18.12 -15.68 -11.77
N ASN A 34 -19.18 -15.41 -12.43
CA ASN A 34 -19.97 -14.17 -12.60
C ASN A 34 -19.97 -13.12 -11.43
N ASN A 35 -18.96 -13.11 -10.58
CA ASN A 35 -18.72 -12.16 -9.52
C ASN A 35 -17.81 -11.03 -10.01
N SER A 36 -18.13 -9.82 -9.65
CA SER A 36 -17.30 -8.63 -9.94
C SER A 36 -15.87 -8.84 -9.45
N PRO A 37 -14.85 -8.47 -10.25
CA PRO A 37 -13.45 -8.64 -9.86
C PRO A 37 -13.18 -7.97 -8.51
N LYS A 38 -12.49 -8.67 -7.61
CA LYS A 38 -12.13 -8.13 -6.31
C LYS A 38 -11.29 -6.87 -6.46
N THR A 39 -11.58 -5.86 -5.67
CA THR A 39 -10.75 -4.65 -5.65
C THR A 39 -9.37 -4.94 -5.09
N THR A 40 -8.39 -4.09 -5.39
CA THR A 40 -7.04 -4.24 -4.83
C THR A 40 -7.07 -4.19 -3.29
N GLU A 41 -7.89 -3.32 -2.68
CA GLU A 41 -8.03 -3.25 -1.23
C GLU A 41 -8.58 -4.53 -0.60
N GLN A 42 -9.53 -5.18 -1.25
CA GLN A 42 -10.03 -6.49 -0.79
C GLN A 42 -8.95 -7.60 -0.76
N ARG A 43 -7.86 -7.40 -1.50
CA ARG A 43 -6.73 -8.36 -1.56
C ARG A 43 -5.56 -8.00 -0.68
N VAL A 44 -5.25 -6.73 -0.58
CA VAL A 44 -4.04 -6.27 0.12
C VAL A 44 -4.35 -5.64 1.47
N GLY A 45 -5.60 -5.25 1.72
CA GLY A 45 -6.06 -4.50 2.87
C GLY A 45 -6.27 -3.02 2.54
N LEU A 46 -6.86 -2.29 3.48
CA LEU A 46 -7.14 -0.86 3.34
C LEU A 46 -5.87 -0.05 3.13
N TYR A 47 -5.86 0.79 2.10
CA TYR A 47 -4.68 1.61 1.78
C TYR A 47 -4.26 2.54 2.91
N SER A 48 -5.20 3.10 3.68
CA SER A 48 -4.89 3.95 4.84
C SER A 48 -4.07 3.21 5.90
N ILE A 49 -4.41 1.95 6.19
CA ILE A 49 -3.69 1.11 7.15
C ILE A 49 -2.34 0.68 6.58
N ILE A 50 -2.29 0.31 5.30
CA ILE A 50 -1.05 -0.07 4.61
C ILE A 50 -0.06 1.10 4.59
N ASP A 51 -0.52 2.31 4.25
CA ASP A 51 0.30 3.51 4.23
C ASP A 51 0.83 3.85 5.62
N PHE A 52 0.00 3.71 6.65
CA PHE A 52 0.42 3.84 8.05
C PHE A 52 1.53 2.83 8.38
N CYS A 53 1.30 1.54 8.14
CA CYS A 53 2.28 0.49 8.42
C CYS A 53 3.59 0.73 7.66
N LEU A 54 3.51 1.08 6.39
CA LEU A 54 4.67 1.35 5.54
C LEU A 54 5.50 2.52 6.09
N PHE A 55 4.85 3.64 6.38
CA PHE A 55 5.54 4.84 6.86
C PHE A 55 6.22 4.59 8.20
N TYR A 56 5.49 4.06 9.18
CA TYR A 56 6.00 3.90 10.54
C TYR A 56 7.03 2.77 10.65
N THR A 57 6.88 1.69 9.88
CA THR A 57 7.90 0.64 9.82
C THR A 57 9.22 1.16 9.25
N LEU A 58 9.16 1.90 8.13
CA LEU A 58 10.39 2.40 7.49
C LEU A 58 11.06 3.52 8.26
N LYS A 59 10.28 4.41 8.87
CA LYS A 59 10.81 5.59 9.53
C LYS A 59 11.17 5.36 10.99
N TYR A 60 10.41 4.52 11.68
CA TYR A 60 10.54 4.34 13.14
C TYR A 60 10.80 2.89 13.56
N GLY A 61 10.80 1.95 12.62
CA GLY A 61 11.05 0.55 12.91
C GLY A 61 9.94 -0.15 13.69
N ILE A 62 8.68 0.33 13.54
CA ILE A 62 7.54 -0.28 14.25
C ILE A 62 7.33 -1.71 13.77
N VAL A 63 7.22 -2.63 14.71
CA VAL A 63 6.94 -4.04 14.44
C VAL A 63 5.43 -4.32 14.40
N ARG A 64 5.05 -5.48 13.84
CA ARG A 64 3.65 -5.89 13.65
C ARG A 64 2.78 -5.72 14.89
N SER A 65 3.26 -6.18 16.05
CA SER A 65 2.49 -6.13 17.30
C SER A 65 2.14 -4.71 17.76
N ASP A 66 3.06 -3.77 17.55
CA ASP A 66 2.84 -2.38 17.93
C ASP A 66 2.00 -1.65 16.89
N ALA A 67 2.22 -1.93 15.59
CA ALA A 67 1.36 -1.43 14.52
C ALA A 67 -0.11 -1.86 14.75
N MET A 68 -0.33 -3.12 15.14
CA MET A 68 -1.68 -3.62 15.42
C MET A 68 -2.36 -2.84 16.54
N LYS A 69 -1.66 -2.58 17.65
CA LYS A 69 -2.22 -1.81 18.78
C LYS A 69 -2.57 -0.38 18.37
N ILE A 70 -1.63 0.29 17.71
CA ILE A 70 -1.81 1.68 17.30
C ILE A 70 -2.94 1.80 16.25
N CYS A 71 -3.01 0.87 15.30
CA CYS A 71 -4.06 0.86 14.31
C CYS A 71 -5.46 0.67 14.92
N LYS A 72 -5.61 -0.18 15.96
CA LYS A 72 -6.88 -0.35 16.69
C LYS A 72 -7.38 0.96 17.29
N ASP A 73 -6.47 1.78 17.81
CA ASP A 73 -6.82 3.08 18.39
C ASP A 73 -7.11 4.15 17.31
N LEU A 74 -6.33 4.16 16.22
CA LEU A 74 -6.43 5.19 15.17
C LEU A 74 -7.56 4.96 14.18
N PHE A 75 -7.89 3.71 13.87
CA PHE A 75 -8.89 3.32 12.87
C PHE A 75 -10.09 2.63 13.53
N SER A 76 -10.61 3.24 14.61
CA SER A 76 -11.71 2.69 15.41
C SER A 76 -13.01 2.48 14.62
N GLU A 77 -13.18 3.13 13.47
CA GLU A 77 -14.31 2.96 12.55
C GLU A 77 -14.21 1.73 11.64
N VAL A 78 -13.03 1.12 11.56
CA VAL A 78 -12.77 -0.10 10.75
C VAL A 78 -13.07 -1.33 11.59
N SER A 79 -13.67 -2.35 10.97
CA SER A 79 -13.91 -3.61 11.67
C SER A 79 -12.59 -4.27 12.09
N GLU A 80 -12.59 -4.97 13.23
CA GLU A 80 -11.40 -5.63 13.75
C GLU A 80 -10.82 -6.64 12.76
N ASP A 81 -11.67 -7.42 12.10
CA ASP A 81 -11.26 -8.42 11.10
C ASP A 81 -10.55 -7.77 9.89
N GLU A 82 -11.06 -6.66 9.40
CA GLU A 82 -10.48 -5.94 8.25
C GLU A 82 -9.17 -5.23 8.62
N LEU A 83 -9.09 -4.72 9.85
CA LEU A 83 -7.88 -4.13 10.39
C LEU A 83 -6.79 -5.20 10.56
N GLU A 84 -7.11 -6.32 11.20
CA GLU A 84 -6.16 -7.43 11.39
C GLU A 84 -5.70 -8.00 10.05
N PHE A 85 -6.61 -8.18 9.10
CA PHE A 85 -6.26 -8.60 7.76
C PHE A 85 -5.28 -7.62 7.09
N SER A 86 -5.55 -6.32 7.16
CA SER A 86 -4.72 -5.29 6.52
C SER A 86 -3.31 -5.24 7.11
N VAL A 87 -3.19 -5.22 8.44
CA VAL A 87 -1.89 -5.19 9.14
C VAL A 87 -1.10 -6.47 8.88
N ASN A 88 -1.71 -7.64 9.08
CA ASN A 88 -1.03 -8.92 8.89
C ASN A 88 -0.57 -9.09 7.44
N ASN A 89 -1.45 -8.82 6.48
CA ASN A 89 -1.12 -8.94 5.07
C ASN A 89 0.02 -7.99 4.65
N PHE A 90 0.09 -6.78 5.21
CA PHE A 90 1.22 -5.88 4.98
C PHE A 90 2.54 -6.52 5.43
N TYR A 91 2.65 -6.94 6.68
CA TYR A 91 3.89 -7.50 7.23
C TYR A 91 4.28 -8.83 6.57
N ASP A 92 3.32 -9.67 6.21
CA ASP A 92 3.58 -10.94 5.54
C ASP A 92 4.11 -10.77 4.12
N ARG A 93 3.72 -9.70 3.43
CA ARG A 93 4.06 -9.47 2.00
C ARG A 93 5.15 -8.44 1.77
N PHE A 94 5.32 -7.46 2.65
CA PHE A 94 6.21 -6.33 2.40
C PHE A 94 7.66 -6.76 2.18
N ILE A 95 8.22 -7.51 3.11
CA ILE A 95 9.61 -7.96 3.03
C ILE A 95 9.82 -9.03 1.93
N PRO A 96 9.02 -10.11 1.86
CA PRO A 96 9.19 -11.11 0.80
C PRO A 96 9.01 -10.55 -0.63
N SER A 97 8.35 -9.41 -0.78
CA SER A 97 8.21 -8.72 -2.09
C SER A 97 9.45 -7.90 -2.48
N GLN A 98 10.57 -7.98 -1.77
CA GLN A 98 11.78 -7.21 -2.08
C GLN A 98 12.30 -7.49 -3.50
N PHE A 99 12.21 -8.73 -3.97
CA PHE A 99 12.62 -9.08 -5.33
C PHE A 99 11.91 -8.25 -6.41
N LYS A 100 10.64 -7.85 -6.19
CA LYS A 100 9.90 -6.99 -7.11
C LYS A 100 10.47 -5.57 -7.16
N ARG A 101 10.97 -5.08 -6.03
CA ARG A 101 11.55 -3.73 -5.93
C ARG A 101 12.94 -3.64 -6.54
N THR A 102 13.68 -4.74 -6.60
CA THR A 102 15.03 -4.76 -7.18
C THR A 102 15.05 -4.52 -8.69
N ILE A 103 13.94 -4.81 -9.38
CA ILE A 103 13.80 -4.62 -10.83
C ILE A 103 13.15 -3.28 -11.22
N ILE A 104 12.71 -2.49 -10.24
CA ILE A 104 12.08 -1.19 -10.51
C ILE A 104 13.15 -0.21 -11.00
N PRO A 105 12.88 0.59 -12.04
CA PRO A 105 13.78 1.64 -12.51
C PRO A 105 13.99 2.71 -11.43
N ASP A 106 15.07 3.47 -11.56
CA ASP A 106 15.36 4.58 -10.67
C ASP A 106 14.27 5.66 -10.77
N SER A 107 13.89 6.19 -9.63
CA SER A 107 12.88 7.25 -9.52
C SER A 107 13.40 8.39 -8.64
N PRO A 108 12.89 9.61 -8.80
CA PRO A 108 13.25 10.72 -7.94
C PRO A 108 12.82 10.45 -6.50
N LYS A 109 13.70 10.79 -5.55
CA LYS A 109 13.40 10.71 -4.13
C LYS A 109 12.63 11.95 -3.69
N ILE A 110 11.41 11.76 -3.19
CA ILE A 110 10.52 12.85 -2.75
C ILE A 110 10.57 13.03 -1.22
N PHE A 111 10.61 11.92 -0.48
CA PHE A 111 10.64 11.93 0.98
C PHE A 111 12.04 11.68 1.55
N SER A 112 12.21 11.84 2.86
CA SER A 112 13.46 11.54 3.55
C SER A 112 13.87 10.06 3.49
N PHE A 113 12.93 9.17 3.17
CA PHE A 113 13.16 7.74 2.93
C PHE A 113 12.48 7.33 1.62
N ASP A 114 12.89 6.20 1.07
CA ASP A 114 12.33 5.60 -0.15
C ASP A 114 12.39 4.07 -0.09
N LEU A 115 11.71 3.41 -1.02
CA LEU A 115 11.68 1.95 -1.16
C LEU A 115 12.75 1.40 -2.11
N SER A 116 13.62 2.28 -2.63
CA SER A 116 14.64 1.88 -3.58
C SER A 116 15.70 0.99 -2.92
N PRO A 117 16.00 -0.18 -3.49
CA PRO A 117 17.10 -1.03 -3.02
C PRO A 117 18.46 -0.39 -3.25
N ARG A 118 18.54 0.63 -4.10
CA ARG A 118 19.73 1.48 -4.32
C ARG A 118 19.77 2.71 -3.43
N GLY A 119 18.64 2.99 -2.76
CA GLY A 119 18.47 4.12 -1.83
C GLY A 119 18.44 3.70 -0.36
N CYS A 120 17.29 3.87 0.29
CA CYS A 120 17.14 3.67 1.73
C CYS A 120 16.84 2.23 2.13
N LEU A 121 16.13 1.44 1.30
CA LEU A 121 15.73 0.08 1.65
C LEU A 121 16.69 -0.97 1.06
N ARG A 122 17.92 -0.99 1.58
CA ARG A 122 18.99 -1.88 1.11
C ARG A 122 18.92 -3.24 1.78
N ILE A 123 18.02 -4.09 1.34
CA ILE A 123 17.89 -5.48 1.79
C ILE A 123 18.01 -6.44 0.60
N PRO A 124 18.52 -7.67 0.81
CA PRO A 124 18.63 -8.67 -0.24
C PRO A 124 17.30 -8.99 -0.90
N SER A 125 17.31 -9.35 -2.18
CA SER A 125 16.10 -9.68 -2.94
C SER A 125 15.39 -10.96 -2.47
N ASP A 126 16.15 -11.86 -1.86
CA ASP A 126 15.73 -13.18 -1.37
C ASP A 126 15.49 -13.22 0.15
N VAL A 127 15.46 -12.06 0.80
CA VAL A 127 15.24 -11.97 2.25
C VAL A 127 13.91 -12.61 2.63
N LYS A 128 13.94 -13.44 3.66
CA LYS A 128 12.76 -13.98 4.31
C LYS A 128 12.30 -13.03 5.42
N ASN A 129 11.00 -13.04 5.71
CA ASN A 129 10.44 -12.12 6.68
C ASN A 129 11.09 -12.30 8.06
N PRO A 130 11.75 -11.28 8.62
CA PRO A 130 12.37 -11.34 9.94
C PRO A 130 11.40 -10.90 11.08
N PHE A 131 10.14 -10.52 10.76
CA PHE A 131 9.16 -9.95 11.69
C PHE A 131 8.00 -10.89 11.98
#